data_821f27d55bfb827dea5de71960f6a80c
#
_entry.id   821f27d55bfb827dea5de71960f6a80c
#
_cell.length_a   1.000
_cell.length_b   1.000
_cell.length_c   1.000
_cell.angle_alpha   90.00
_cell.angle_beta   90.00
_cell.angle_gamma   90.00
#
_symmetry.space_group_name_H-M   'P 1'
#
loop_
_entity.id
_entity.type
_entity.pdbx_description
1 polymer ?
#
loop_
_entity_poly.entity_id
_entity_poly.type
_entity_poly.pdbx_seq_one_letter_code
_entity_poly.pdbx_strand_id
1 'polypeptide(L)'
;MKRLLHLSYIAIMLLSLLSCNHKQQDNRPIITVSIEPLRYVVEAVAGDKYQVETLMPQGASPETYEPTPRQMVALGESQLVFRMGSLGFEQTQLPRMMNSLTNVSLIDAAQGVPLIVSTHHHEGELESGDPHVWLSPQNLIAMARNVAETLSQHDKPNAVYYRQRVQRFEQQMKALDQELSKSLQGIKCRTFLIYHPALGYLAHQYGLQQLAVEHDGKEPSAAYMQQLISQCKKESVKVVFISKEHNGRSAERIAHELGAHVVTINPLDFDVPRQLKNIVNELKSEQVEE
;
A
#
# COMPACT_ATOMS: atom_id res chain seq x y z
N MET A 1 -45.53 43.22 28.18
CA MET A 1 -44.75 42.01 28.51
C MET A 1 -44.75 40.97 27.36
N LYS A 2 -45.86 40.50 26.83
CA LYS A 2 -45.89 39.45 25.79
C LYS A 2 -45.13 39.80 24.49
N ARG A 3 -45.17 41.06 24.04
CA ARG A 3 -44.45 41.50 22.82
C ARG A 3 -42.91 41.53 22.97
N LEU A 4 -42.40 41.84 24.17
CA LEU A 4 -40.95 41.79 24.45
C LEU A 4 -40.41 40.36 24.48
N LEU A 5 -41.18 39.40 25.00
CA LEU A 5 -40.82 37.98 25.01
C LEU A 5 -40.74 37.42 23.55
N HIS A 6 -41.65 37.79 22.66
CA HIS A 6 -41.63 37.35 21.27
C HIS A 6 -40.43 37.92 20.48
N LEU A 7 -40.04 39.18 20.72
CA LEU A 7 -38.86 39.81 20.16
C LEU A 7 -37.56 39.12 20.62
N SER A 8 -37.51 38.74 21.91
CA SER A 8 -36.39 38.01 22.49
C SER A 8 -36.24 36.59 21.89
N TYR A 9 -37.34 35.87 21.68
CA TYR A 9 -37.34 34.56 21.01
C TYR A 9 -36.90 34.61 19.54
N ILE A 10 -37.36 35.64 18.82
CA ILE A 10 -36.95 35.83 17.40
C ILE A 10 -35.46 36.21 17.31
N ALA A 11 -34.94 37.01 18.25
CA ALA A 11 -33.53 37.35 18.29
C ALA A 11 -32.63 36.11 18.62
N ILE A 12 -33.06 35.25 19.53
CA ILE A 12 -32.35 33.98 19.83
C ILE A 12 -32.42 33.01 18.67
N MET A 13 -33.54 32.92 17.95
CA MET A 13 -33.70 32.08 16.78
C MET A 13 -32.86 32.56 15.59
N LEU A 14 -32.68 33.87 15.42
CA LEU A 14 -31.80 34.49 14.43
C LEU A 14 -30.31 34.30 14.76
N LEU A 15 -29.93 34.31 16.04
CA LEU A 15 -28.55 34.03 16.45
C LEU A 15 -28.17 32.55 16.23
N SER A 16 -29.11 31.59 16.30
CA SER A 16 -28.86 30.20 16.05
C SER A 16 -28.66 29.86 14.55
N LEU A 17 -29.14 30.72 13.65
CA LEU A 17 -28.93 30.57 12.21
C LEU A 17 -27.56 31.08 11.69
N LEU A 18 -26.81 31.81 12.57
CA LEU A 18 -25.46 32.28 12.26
C LEU A 18 -24.36 31.27 12.63
N SER A 19 -24.73 30.10 13.18
CA SER A 19 -23.79 28.98 13.32
C SER A 19 -23.56 28.33 11.94
N CYS A 20 -23.05 29.13 11.01
CA CYS A 20 -22.43 28.62 9.80
C CYS A 20 -21.30 27.72 10.25
N ASN A 21 -21.47 26.43 10.03
CA ASN A 21 -20.44 25.42 10.11
C ASN A 21 -19.38 25.79 9.02
N HIS A 22 -18.52 26.73 9.37
CA HIS A 22 -17.36 27.05 8.54
C HIS A 22 -16.50 25.79 8.58
N LYS A 23 -16.63 24.92 7.58
CA LYS A 23 -15.59 23.93 7.30
C LYS A 23 -14.32 24.76 7.18
N GLN A 24 -13.49 24.71 8.20
CA GLN A 24 -12.19 25.38 8.21
C GLN A 24 -11.47 24.82 6.98
N GLN A 25 -11.28 25.65 5.97
CA GLN A 25 -10.60 25.25 4.75
C GLN A 25 -9.19 24.87 5.17
N ASP A 26 -8.83 23.62 4.93
CA ASP A 26 -7.47 23.12 5.21
C ASP A 26 -6.52 23.82 4.23
N ASN A 27 -5.74 24.78 4.74
CA ASN A 27 -4.82 25.59 3.95
C ASN A 27 -3.40 24.99 3.94
N ARG A 28 -3.22 23.77 4.46
CA ARG A 28 -1.92 23.11 4.41
C ARG A 28 -1.53 22.82 2.97
N PRO A 29 -0.23 22.92 2.62
CA PRO A 29 0.24 22.51 1.31
C PRO A 29 -0.04 21.03 1.07
N ILE A 30 -0.29 20.69 -0.20
CA ILE A 30 -0.70 19.33 -0.60
C ILE A 30 0.53 18.56 -1.07
N ILE A 31 0.60 17.31 -0.62
CA ILE A 31 1.44 16.26 -1.18
C ILE A 31 0.51 15.22 -1.79
N THR A 32 0.74 14.85 -3.05
CA THR A 32 0.07 13.70 -3.65
C THR A 32 0.97 12.47 -3.61
N VAL A 33 0.39 11.33 -3.30
CA VAL A 33 1.05 10.01 -3.36
C VAL A 33 0.35 9.12 -4.38
N SER A 34 1.07 8.18 -4.97
CA SER A 34 0.53 7.30 -5.99
C SER A 34 -0.53 6.33 -5.45
N ILE A 35 -0.27 5.68 -4.30
CA ILE A 35 -1.11 4.64 -3.70
C ILE A 35 -1.24 4.80 -2.18
N GLU A 36 -2.27 4.19 -1.60
CA GLU A 36 -2.58 4.24 -0.15
C GLU A 36 -1.44 3.78 0.77
N PRO A 37 -0.70 2.68 0.50
CA PRO A 37 0.47 2.31 1.30
C PRO A 37 1.53 3.40 1.39
N LEU A 38 1.72 4.17 0.31
CA LEU A 38 2.65 5.30 0.32
C LEU A 38 2.10 6.47 1.14
N ARG A 39 0.77 6.68 1.16
CA ARG A 39 0.14 7.67 2.04
C ARG A 39 0.44 7.38 3.50
N TYR A 40 0.35 6.13 3.93
CA TYR A 40 0.72 5.72 5.28
C TYR A 40 2.14 6.17 5.66
N VAL A 41 3.12 5.96 4.77
CA VAL A 41 4.51 6.35 5.00
C VAL A 41 4.67 7.87 5.02
N VAL A 42 4.08 8.57 4.03
CA VAL A 42 4.22 10.03 3.91
C VAL A 42 3.52 10.75 5.05
N GLU A 43 2.31 10.36 5.45
CA GLU A 43 1.61 10.93 6.61
C GLU A 43 2.36 10.70 7.93
N ALA A 44 2.98 9.53 8.08
CA ALA A 44 3.80 9.24 9.26
C ALA A 44 4.98 10.20 9.40
N VAL A 45 5.57 10.67 8.31
CA VAL A 45 6.71 11.60 8.29
C VAL A 45 6.26 13.05 8.23
N ALA A 46 5.34 13.40 7.32
CA ALA A 46 4.87 14.78 7.10
C ALA A 46 4.05 15.32 8.29
N GLY A 47 3.29 14.45 8.97
CA GLY A 47 2.46 14.81 10.11
C GLY A 47 1.41 15.85 9.77
N ASP A 48 1.34 16.92 10.57
CA ASP A 48 0.39 18.03 10.43
C ASP A 48 0.87 19.15 9.48
N LYS A 49 2.03 19.00 8.86
CA LYS A 49 2.62 20.04 7.99
C LYS A 49 2.03 20.05 6.59
N TYR A 50 1.54 18.92 6.14
CA TYR A 50 0.96 18.73 4.81
C TYR A 50 -0.39 18.03 4.87
N GLN A 51 -1.22 18.30 3.88
CA GLN A 51 -2.35 17.44 3.50
C GLN A 51 -1.81 16.40 2.51
N VAL A 52 -2.08 15.12 2.78
CA VAL A 52 -1.63 14.03 1.88
C VAL A 52 -2.82 13.42 1.18
N GLU A 53 -2.79 13.43 -0.16
CA GLU A 53 -3.85 12.91 -1.02
C GLU A 53 -3.34 11.73 -1.84
N THR A 54 -4.20 10.77 -2.11
CA THR A 54 -3.86 9.59 -2.92
C THR A 54 -4.41 9.76 -4.34
N LEU A 55 -3.54 9.57 -5.34
CA LEU A 55 -3.90 9.66 -6.76
C LEU A 55 -4.81 8.50 -7.18
N MET A 56 -4.39 7.26 -6.90
CA MET A 56 -5.14 6.07 -7.26
C MET A 56 -6.26 5.79 -6.24
N PRO A 57 -7.53 5.71 -6.65
CA PRO A 57 -8.64 5.44 -5.73
C PRO A 57 -8.58 3.99 -5.21
N GLN A 58 -9.18 3.77 -4.03
CA GLN A 58 -9.30 2.42 -3.46
C GLN A 58 -10.07 1.48 -4.40
N GLY A 59 -9.59 0.25 -4.52
CA GLY A 59 -10.18 -0.78 -5.37
C GLY A 59 -9.74 -0.73 -6.84
N ALA A 60 -8.94 0.24 -7.25
CA ALA A 60 -8.30 0.23 -8.55
C ALA A 60 -7.03 -0.65 -8.52
N SER A 61 -6.72 -1.28 -9.67
CA SER A 61 -5.46 -2.03 -9.83
C SER A 61 -4.36 -1.13 -10.37
N PRO A 62 -3.17 -1.12 -9.75
CA PRO A 62 -2.03 -0.33 -10.24
C PRO A 62 -1.57 -0.70 -11.65
N GLU A 63 -1.91 -1.90 -12.12
CA GLU A 63 -1.51 -2.40 -13.43
C GLU A 63 -2.33 -1.79 -14.56
N THR A 64 -3.62 -1.53 -14.30
CA THR A 64 -4.59 -1.07 -15.30
C THR A 64 -5.15 0.32 -15.03
N TYR A 65 -4.69 0.98 -13.95
CA TYR A 65 -5.20 2.28 -13.57
C TYR A 65 -4.85 3.38 -14.57
N GLU A 66 -5.88 4.15 -14.97
CA GLU A 66 -5.75 5.34 -15.78
C GLU A 66 -6.31 6.57 -15.03
N PRO A 67 -5.49 7.59 -14.75
CA PRO A 67 -5.94 8.80 -14.08
C PRO A 67 -6.96 9.59 -14.90
N THR A 68 -7.96 10.12 -14.22
CA THR A 68 -8.98 10.98 -14.83
C THR A 68 -8.48 12.41 -15.04
N PRO A 69 -9.06 13.22 -15.96
CA PRO A 69 -8.71 14.64 -16.12
C PRO A 69 -8.84 15.45 -14.84
N ARG A 70 -9.81 15.13 -13.97
CA ARG A 70 -9.98 15.81 -12.68
C ARG A 70 -8.80 15.54 -11.74
N GLN A 71 -8.28 14.33 -11.72
CA GLN A 71 -7.10 13.98 -10.92
C GLN A 71 -5.83 14.63 -11.47
N MET A 72 -5.75 14.84 -12.79
CA MET A 72 -4.65 15.62 -13.39
C MET A 72 -4.66 17.07 -12.90
N VAL A 73 -5.84 17.69 -12.81
CA VAL A 73 -5.97 19.05 -12.26
C VAL A 73 -5.56 19.09 -10.79
N ALA A 74 -6.07 18.16 -9.97
CA ALA A 74 -5.74 18.08 -8.55
C ALA A 74 -4.24 17.84 -8.31
N LEU A 75 -3.59 17.04 -9.17
CA LEU A 75 -2.14 16.84 -9.12
C LEU A 75 -1.35 18.16 -9.27
N GLY A 76 -1.86 19.08 -10.08
CA GLY A 76 -1.26 20.41 -10.27
C GLY A 76 -1.32 21.33 -9.04
N GLU A 77 -2.16 21.04 -8.05
CA GLU A 77 -2.25 21.75 -6.77
C GLU A 77 -1.20 21.28 -5.76
N SER A 78 -0.51 20.17 -6.04
CA SER A 78 0.49 19.58 -5.16
C SER A 78 1.83 20.31 -5.25
N GLN A 79 2.55 20.38 -4.13
CA GLN A 79 3.94 20.81 -4.12
C GLN A 79 4.90 19.66 -4.46
N LEU A 80 4.60 18.47 -3.97
CA LEU A 80 5.37 17.26 -4.15
C LEU A 80 4.47 16.11 -4.53
N VAL A 81 4.97 15.23 -5.39
CA VAL A 81 4.33 13.96 -5.74
C VAL A 81 5.30 12.83 -5.42
N PHE A 82 4.91 11.93 -4.53
CA PHE A 82 5.66 10.72 -4.25
C PHE A 82 5.07 9.52 -4.97
N ARG A 83 5.93 8.71 -5.56
CA ARG A 83 5.56 7.43 -6.19
C ARG A 83 6.44 6.29 -5.67
N MET A 84 6.05 5.04 -5.90
CA MET A 84 6.90 3.87 -5.65
C MET A 84 8.05 3.77 -6.64
N GLY A 85 7.82 4.18 -7.89
CA GLY A 85 8.78 4.15 -8.98
C GLY A 85 8.70 2.91 -9.85
N SER A 86 7.97 1.86 -9.44
CA SER A 86 7.91 0.56 -10.12
C SER A 86 6.52 0.14 -10.62
N LEU A 87 5.46 0.84 -10.24
CA LEU A 87 4.10 0.50 -10.66
C LEU A 87 3.84 0.89 -12.12
N GLY A 88 3.06 0.07 -12.85
CA GLY A 88 2.83 0.25 -14.28
C GLY A 88 2.31 1.64 -14.65
N PHE A 89 1.29 2.15 -13.95
CA PHE A 89 0.77 3.50 -14.22
C PHE A 89 1.75 4.62 -13.86
N GLU A 90 2.60 4.42 -12.86
CA GLU A 90 3.64 5.38 -12.47
C GLU A 90 4.73 5.53 -13.53
N GLN A 91 5.00 4.47 -14.27
CA GLN A 91 5.98 4.47 -15.36
C GLN A 91 5.40 4.99 -16.67
N THR A 92 4.11 4.79 -16.91
CA THR A 92 3.49 5.09 -18.21
C THR A 92 2.65 6.37 -18.20
N GLN A 93 1.76 6.53 -17.23
CA GLN A 93 0.78 7.63 -17.16
C GLN A 93 1.33 8.83 -16.37
N LEU A 94 1.89 8.59 -15.21
CA LEU A 94 2.33 9.66 -14.30
C LEU A 94 3.37 10.60 -14.93
N PRO A 95 4.40 10.14 -15.67
CA PRO A 95 5.33 11.05 -16.34
C PRO A 95 4.65 11.97 -17.36
N ARG A 96 3.66 11.45 -18.09
CA ARG A 96 2.88 12.25 -19.05
C ARG A 96 2.09 13.34 -18.37
N MET A 97 1.49 13.05 -17.20
CA MET A 97 0.80 14.05 -16.39
C MET A 97 1.76 15.13 -15.89
N MET A 98 2.93 14.72 -15.43
CA MET A 98 3.97 15.63 -14.89
C MET A 98 4.58 16.56 -15.95
N ASN A 99 4.62 16.18 -17.22
CA ASN A 99 5.19 17.00 -18.30
C ASN A 99 4.56 18.40 -18.45
N SER A 100 3.30 18.55 -18.04
CA SER A 100 2.58 19.84 -18.06
C SER A 100 2.69 20.64 -16.76
N LEU A 101 3.30 20.08 -15.71
CA LEU A 101 3.36 20.65 -14.36
C LEU A 101 4.77 21.11 -14.03
N THR A 102 5.02 22.44 -14.15
CA THR A 102 6.38 23.01 -13.97
C THR A 102 6.77 23.22 -12.50
N ASN A 103 5.78 23.32 -11.60
CA ASN A 103 6.00 23.65 -10.18
C ASN A 103 5.84 22.45 -9.23
N VAL A 104 5.67 21.26 -9.76
CA VAL A 104 5.45 20.02 -8.98
C VAL A 104 6.64 19.09 -9.16
N SER A 105 7.23 18.65 -8.07
CA SER A 105 8.36 17.70 -8.10
C SER A 105 7.89 16.29 -7.95
N LEU A 106 8.35 15.38 -8.82
CA LEU A 106 8.11 13.93 -8.74
C LEU A 106 9.28 13.23 -8.05
N ILE A 107 9.00 12.45 -7.02
CA ILE A 107 9.99 11.80 -6.16
C ILE A 107 9.71 10.29 -6.07
N ASP A 108 10.74 9.48 -6.28
CA ASP A 108 10.68 8.04 -6.07
C ASP A 108 10.93 7.74 -4.58
N ALA A 109 9.87 7.40 -3.85
CA ALA A 109 9.98 7.11 -2.42
C ALA A 109 10.76 5.81 -2.14
N ALA A 110 10.72 4.85 -3.05
CA ALA A 110 11.46 3.60 -2.93
C ALA A 110 12.86 3.64 -3.57
N GLN A 111 13.39 4.84 -3.87
CA GLN A 111 14.75 4.96 -4.40
C GLN A 111 15.76 4.24 -3.53
N GLY A 112 16.62 3.40 -4.13
CA GLY A 112 17.65 2.65 -3.43
C GLY A 112 17.16 1.41 -2.66
N VAL A 113 15.86 1.10 -2.69
CA VAL A 113 15.34 -0.19 -2.21
C VAL A 113 15.72 -1.27 -3.23
N PRO A 114 16.40 -2.37 -2.81
CA PRO A 114 16.74 -3.46 -3.72
C PRO A 114 15.48 -4.10 -4.30
N LEU A 115 15.41 -4.23 -5.62
CA LEU A 115 14.31 -4.93 -6.26
C LEU A 115 14.56 -6.44 -6.23
N ILE A 116 13.53 -7.21 -5.88
CA ILE A 116 13.54 -8.66 -6.02
C ILE A 116 13.24 -8.95 -7.48
N VAL A 117 14.19 -9.59 -8.17
CA VAL A 117 14.01 -10.02 -9.56
C VAL A 117 13.17 -11.30 -9.55
N SER A 118 12.09 -11.34 -10.31
CA SER A 118 11.30 -12.55 -10.51
C SER A 118 12.18 -13.62 -11.21
N THR A 119 12.22 -14.83 -10.66
CA THR A 119 12.99 -15.94 -11.23
C THR A 119 12.33 -16.56 -12.47
N HIS A 120 11.17 -16.05 -12.89
CA HIS A 120 10.39 -16.54 -14.02
C HIS A 120 10.43 -15.51 -15.17
N HIS A 121 11.55 -15.43 -15.88
CA HIS A 121 11.67 -14.62 -17.09
C HIS A 121 11.69 -15.49 -18.34
N HIS A 122 10.95 -15.08 -19.38
CA HIS A 122 11.21 -15.54 -20.73
C HIS A 122 12.37 -14.72 -21.35
N GLU A 123 13.22 -15.38 -22.13
CA GLU A 123 14.30 -14.71 -22.85
C GLU A 123 13.74 -13.56 -23.70
N GLY A 124 14.13 -12.33 -23.39
CA GLY A 124 13.78 -11.12 -24.17
C GLY A 124 12.92 -10.08 -23.46
N GLU A 125 12.44 -10.32 -22.23
CA GLU A 125 11.75 -9.30 -21.43
C GLU A 125 12.74 -8.53 -20.55
N LEU A 126 12.54 -7.21 -20.47
CA LEU A 126 13.28 -6.36 -19.52
C LEU A 126 13.01 -6.89 -18.11
N GLU A 127 14.08 -7.10 -17.32
CA GLU A 127 13.99 -7.51 -15.93
C GLU A 127 13.18 -6.48 -15.12
N SER A 128 11.86 -6.66 -15.06
CA SER A 128 11.01 -5.88 -14.18
C SER A 128 11.05 -6.53 -12.80
N GLY A 129 11.62 -5.84 -11.82
CA GLY A 129 11.58 -6.31 -10.43
C GLY A 129 10.15 -6.31 -9.87
N ASP A 130 9.94 -7.08 -8.80
CA ASP A 130 8.67 -7.09 -8.06
C ASP A 130 8.34 -5.66 -7.58
N PRO A 131 7.19 -5.07 -7.99
CA PRO A 131 6.85 -3.70 -7.64
C PRO A 131 6.36 -3.52 -6.20
N HIS A 132 6.03 -4.61 -5.47
CA HIS A 132 5.34 -4.58 -4.17
C HIS A 132 6.28 -4.30 -2.99
N VAL A 133 7.21 -3.34 -3.16
CA VAL A 133 8.29 -3.02 -2.20
C VAL A 133 7.79 -2.66 -0.80
N TRP A 134 6.57 -2.13 -0.66
CA TRP A 134 5.99 -1.67 0.61
C TRP A 134 5.56 -2.81 1.54
N LEU A 135 5.51 -4.06 1.06
CA LEU A 135 5.11 -5.22 1.87
C LEU A 135 6.30 -5.84 2.64
N SER A 136 7.15 -4.96 3.17
CA SER A 136 8.29 -5.28 4.02
C SER A 136 8.53 -4.15 5.03
N PRO A 137 8.57 -4.42 6.34
CA PRO A 137 8.89 -3.40 7.34
C PRO A 137 10.24 -2.70 7.11
N GLN A 138 11.24 -3.42 6.60
CA GLN A 138 12.56 -2.86 6.30
C GLN A 138 12.50 -1.86 5.14
N ASN A 139 11.74 -2.17 4.09
CA ASN A 139 11.56 -1.27 2.96
C ASN A 139 10.74 -0.03 3.34
N LEU A 140 9.72 -0.18 4.20
CA LEU A 140 8.97 0.97 4.74
C LEU A 140 9.88 1.94 5.49
N ILE A 141 10.89 1.44 6.22
CA ILE A 141 11.91 2.30 6.87
C ILE A 141 12.72 3.06 5.82
N ALA A 142 13.20 2.38 4.78
CA ALA A 142 13.98 3.02 3.71
C ALA A 142 13.16 4.11 3.01
N MET A 143 11.91 3.82 2.66
CA MET A 143 10.99 4.77 2.06
C MET A 143 10.73 5.98 2.96
N ALA A 144 10.49 5.76 4.26
CA ALA A 144 10.28 6.84 5.22
C ALA A 144 11.49 7.77 5.35
N ARG A 145 12.71 7.23 5.25
CA ARG A 145 13.96 8.02 5.22
C ARG A 145 14.03 8.90 3.98
N ASN A 146 13.73 8.36 2.80
CA ASN A 146 13.70 9.12 1.55
C ASN A 146 12.68 10.27 1.61
N VAL A 147 11.48 10.00 2.15
CA VAL A 147 10.45 11.01 2.40
C VAL A 147 10.96 12.08 3.36
N ALA A 148 11.57 11.70 4.50
CA ALA A 148 12.07 12.65 5.49
C ALA A 148 13.20 13.52 4.96
N GLU A 149 14.09 12.96 4.14
CA GLU A 149 15.16 13.72 3.48
C GLU A 149 14.58 14.74 2.50
N THR A 150 13.67 14.30 1.62
CA THR A 150 12.99 15.19 0.66
C THR A 150 12.27 16.33 1.37
N LEU A 151 11.45 16.03 2.40
CA LEU A 151 10.74 17.06 3.16
C LEU A 151 11.69 17.99 3.90
N SER A 152 12.80 17.47 4.45
CA SER A 152 13.81 18.31 5.13
C SER A 152 14.53 19.26 4.20
N GLN A 153 14.68 18.91 2.92
CA GLN A 153 15.28 19.77 1.89
C GLN A 153 14.27 20.80 1.37
N HIS A 154 13.02 20.39 1.20
CA HIS A 154 11.93 21.23 0.66
C HIS A 154 11.43 22.25 1.69
N ASP A 155 11.26 21.83 2.94
CA ASP A 155 10.78 22.65 4.06
C ASP A 155 11.82 22.69 5.18
N LYS A 156 12.91 23.41 4.93
CA LYS A 156 14.08 23.53 5.84
C LYS A 156 13.72 23.96 7.26
N PRO A 157 12.76 24.90 7.51
CA PRO A 157 12.37 25.27 8.87
C PRO A 157 11.86 24.10 9.71
N ASN A 158 11.20 23.13 9.10
CA ASN A 158 10.64 21.96 9.75
C ASN A 158 11.53 20.69 9.66
N ALA A 159 12.78 20.78 9.18
CA ALA A 159 13.66 19.63 8.98
C ALA A 159 13.90 18.79 10.26
N VAL A 160 13.97 19.43 11.44
CA VAL A 160 14.12 18.72 12.73
C VAL A 160 12.85 17.91 13.05
N TYR A 161 11.68 18.46 12.75
CA TYR A 161 10.39 17.79 12.93
C TYR A 161 10.31 16.49 12.11
N TYR A 162 10.68 16.53 10.81
CA TYR A 162 10.65 15.34 9.96
C TYR A 162 11.65 14.28 10.41
N ARG A 163 12.86 14.67 10.82
CA ARG A 163 13.85 13.74 11.39
C ARG A 163 13.37 13.03 12.66
N GLN A 164 12.67 13.73 13.55
CA GLN A 164 12.10 13.11 14.75
C GLN A 164 10.98 12.13 14.41
N ARG A 165 10.15 12.47 13.41
CA ARG A 165 9.04 11.60 13.01
C ARG A 165 9.53 10.33 12.33
N VAL A 166 10.50 10.40 11.43
CA VAL A 166 11.07 9.20 10.81
C VAL A 166 11.73 8.29 11.83
N GLN A 167 12.41 8.83 12.85
CA GLN A 167 12.97 8.01 13.95
C GLN A 167 11.89 7.22 14.70
N ARG A 168 10.74 7.84 14.99
CA ARG A 168 9.59 7.15 15.62
C ARG A 168 9.03 6.07 14.70
N PHE A 169 8.87 6.37 13.42
CA PHE A 169 8.40 5.41 12.43
C PHE A 169 9.33 4.21 12.32
N GLU A 170 10.66 4.44 12.29
CA GLU A 170 11.65 3.36 12.29
C GLU A 170 11.53 2.45 13.52
N GLN A 171 11.33 3.03 14.71
CA GLN A 171 11.14 2.25 15.94
C GLN A 171 9.88 1.38 15.84
N GLN A 172 8.77 1.92 15.31
CA GLN A 172 7.53 1.18 15.10
C GLN A 172 7.71 0.03 14.09
N MET A 173 8.39 0.28 12.97
CA MET A 173 8.62 -0.75 11.95
C MET A 173 9.62 -1.83 12.42
N LYS A 174 10.63 -1.48 13.22
CA LYS A 174 11.51 -2.46 13.86
C LYS A 174 10.79 -3.34 14.87
N ALA A 175 9.87 -2.76 15.65
CA ALA A 175 9.02 -3.53 16.57
C ALA A 175 8.08 -4.49 15.81
N LEU A 176 7.48 -4.01 14.71
CA LEU A 176 6.68 -4.83 13.81
C LEU A 176 7.49 -5.99 13.24
N ASP A 177 8.68 -5.73 12.71
CA ASP A 177 9.59 -6.74 12.15
C ASP A 177 9.91 -7.85 13.16
N GLN A 178 10.22 -7.46 14.41
CA GLN A 178 10.44 -8.42 15.51
C GLN A 178 9.19 -9.25 15.83
N GLU A 179 8.01 -8.62 15.87
CA GLU A 179 6.74 -9.31 16.11
C GLU A 179 6.42 -10.33 15.01
N LEU A 180 6.56 -9.95 13.73
CA LEU A 180 6.33 -10.83 12.59
C LEU A 180 7.34 -11.98 12.57
N SER A 181 8.62 -11.68 12.78
CA SER A 181 9.68 -12.70 12.86
C SER A 181 9.40 -13.71 13.95
N LYS A 182 9.02 -13.26 15.16
CA LYS A 182 8.66 -14.13 16.27
C LYS A 182 7.43 -14.99 15.96
N SER A 183 6.42 -14.42 15.31
CA SER A 183 5.19 -15.13 14.95
C SER A 183 5.44 -16.25 13.94
N LEU A 184 6.44 -16.09 13.07
CA LEU A 184 6.83 -17.07 12.06
C LEU A 184 7.90 -18.07 12.55
N GLN A 185 8.33 -17.98 13.82
CA GLN A 185 9.20 -18.99 14.42
C GLN A 185 8.44 -20.28 14.64
N GLY A 186 9.04 -21.39 14.19
CA GLY A 186 8.47 -22.73 14.43
C GLY A 186 7.31 -23.13 13.52
N ILE A 187 6.90 -22.31 12.55
CA ILE A 187 5.95 -22.76 11.53
C ILE A 187 6.57 -23.87 10.69
N LYS A 188 5.83 -24.96 10.48
CA LYS A 188 6.30 -26.15 9.74
C LYS A 188 6.25 -25.93 8.22
N CYS A 189 5.12 -25.41 7.72
CA CYS A 189 4.95 -25.09 6.31
C CYS A 189 5.36 -23.64 6.07
N ARG A 190 6.38 -23.43 5.27
CA ARG A 190 6.88 -22.09 4.93
C ARG A 190 6.45 -21.64 3.52
N THR A 191 5.64 -22.45 2.86
CA THR A 191 5.14 -22.19 1.51
C THR A 191 3.65 -21.83 1.56
N PHE A 192 3.27 -20.80 0.83
CA PHE A 192 1.87 -20.39 0.64
C PHE A 192 1.57 -20.16 -0.84
N LEU A 193 0.31 -20.27 -1.20
CA LEU A 193 -0.17 -19.93 -2.53
C LEU A 193 -0.82 -18.57 -2.49
N ILE A 194 -0.64 -17.79 -3.57
CA ILE A 194 -1.32 -16.51 -3.77
C ILE A 194 -1.80 -16.43 -5.23
N TYR A 195 -2.92 -15.73 -5.47
CA TYR A 195 -3.37 -15.52 -6.84
C TYR A 195 -2.39 -14.62 -7.61
N HIS A 196 -2.27 -13.34 -7.25
CA HIS A 196 -1.32 -12.38 -7.80
C HIS A 196 -0.08 -12.26 -6.88
N PRO A 197 1.17 -12.34 -7.39
CA PRO A 197 2.39 -12.51 -6.59
C PRO A 197 2.83 -11.23 -5.85
N ALA A 198 1.99 -10.69 -4.96
CA ALA A 198 2.24 -9.44 -4.27
C ALA A 198 3.12 -9.56 -3.00
N LEU A 199 3.33 -10.76 -2.45
CA LEU A 199 3.98 -10.95 -1.14
C LEU A 199 5.47 -11.35 -1.24
N GLY A 200 6.13 -11.06 -2.37
CA GLY A 200 7.52 -11.44 -2.62
C GLY A 200 8.51 -10.88 -1.59
N TYR A 201 8.37 -9.61 -1.21
CA TYR A 201 9.25 -8.98 -0.21
C TYR A 201 9.02 -9.53 1.21
N LEU A 202 7.76 -9.79 1.60
CA LEU A 202 7.46 -10.46 2.85
C LEU A 202 8.07 -11.87 2.87
N ALA A 203 7.87 -12.64 1.80
CA ALA A 203 8.41 -13.99 1.69
C ALA A 203 9.94 -13.99 1.79
N HIS A 204 10.60 -13.13 1.05
CA HIS A 204 12.06 -13.00 1.06
C HIS A 204 12.59 -12.62 2.45
N GLN A 205 11.98 -11.61 3.11
CA GLN A 205 12.45 -11.12 4.41
C GLN A 205 12.38 -12.18 5.51
N TYR A 206 11.36 -13.03 5.49
CA TYR A 206 11.14 -14.03 6.55
C TYR A 206 11.43 -15.47 6.11
N GLY A 207 12.05 -15.70 4.97
CA GLY A 207 12.40 -17.03 4.47
C GLY A 207 11.17 -17.91 4.19
N LEU A 208 10.10 -17.30 3.69
CA LEU A 208 8.91 -17.98 3.18
C LEU A 208 9.05 -18.21 1.68
N GLN A 209 8.22 -19.11 1.13
CA GLN A 209 8.12 -19.36 -0.29
C GLN A 209 6.73 -18.98 -0.80
N GLN A 210 6.68 -18.03 -1.73
CA GLN A 210 5.47 -17.65 -2.44
C GLN A 210 5.35 -18.48 -3.71
N LEU A 211 4.22 -19.17 -3.89
CA LEU A 211 3.79 -19.75 -5.16
C LEU A 211 2.66 -18.89 -5.71
N ALA A 212 2.66 -18.58 -7.01
CA ALA A 212 1.64 -17.74 -7.62
C ALA A 212 0.77 -18.54 -8.60
N VAL A 213 -0.54 -18.24 -8.61
CA VAL A 213 -1.48 -18.81 -9.59
C VAL A 213 -1.38 -18.07 -10.90
N GLU A 214 -1.39 -16.75 -10.84
CA GLU A 214 -1.19 -15.88 -12.00
C GLU A 214 0.27 -15.91 -12.46
N HIS A 215 0.45 -15.93 -13.78
CA HIS A 215 1.76 -15.87 -14.41
C HIS A 215 1.73 -14.77 -15.47
N ASP A 216 2.61 -13.77 -15.36
CA ASP A 216 2.72 -12.62 -16.28
C ASP A 216 1.38 -11.88 -16.53
N GLY A 217 0.58 -11.66 -15.48
CA GLY A 217 -0.71 -10.98 -15.60
C GLY A 217 -1.79 -11.80 -16.30
N LYS A 218 -1.60 -13.12 -16.49
CA LYS A 218 -2.52 -13.99 -17.24
C LYS A 218 -3.07 -15.12 -16.38
N GLU A 219 -4.30 -15.53 -16.72
CA GLU A 219 -4.89 -16.77 -16.18
C GLU A 219 -4.02 -17.98 -16.52
N PRO A 220 -3.82 -18.92 -15.57
CA PRO A 220 -2.96 -20.06 -15.74
C PRO A 220 -3.52 -21.08 -16.76
N SER A 221 -2.64 -21.72 -17.54
CA SER A 221 -3.02 -22.88 -18.35
C SER A 221 -3.38 -24.09 -17.48
N ALA A 222 -4.18 -25.03 -18.02
CA ALA A 222 -4.55 -26.26 -17.31
C ALA A 222 -3.31 -27.08 -16.90
N ALA A 223 -2.29 -27.12 -17.74
CA ALA A 223 -1.03 -27.83 -17.45
C ALA A 223 -0.29 -27.18 -16.27
N TYR A 224 -0.17 -25.84 -16.27
CA TYR A 224 0.45 -25.12 -15.16
C TYR A 224 -0.32 -25.29 -13.85
N MET A 225 -1.64 -25.25 -13.90
CA MET A 225 -2.47 -25.51 -12.70
C MET A 225 -2.21 -26.90 -12.11
N GLN A 226 -2.09 -27.95 -12.93
CA GLN A 226 -1.77 -29.30 -12.46
C GLN A 226 -0.39 -29.37 -11.80
N GLN A 227 0.62 -28.74 -12.39
CA GLN A 227 1.97 -28.64 -11.81
C GLN A 227 1.93 -27.91 -10.47
N LEU A 228 1.24 -26.77 -10.42
CA LEU A 228 1.11 -25.96 -9.19
C LEU A 228 0.42 -26.73 -8.07
N ILE A 229 -0.68 -27.44 -8.36
CA ILE A 229 -1.36 -28.30 -7.40
C ILE A 229 -0.43 -29.40 -6.87
N SER A 230 0.32 -30.06 -7.75
CA SER A 230 1.30 -31.08 -7.36
C SER A 230 2.37 -30.51 -6.43
N GLN A 231 2.89 -29.33 -6.78
CA GLN A 231 3.87 -28.62 -5.94
C GLN A 231 3.28 -28.22 -4.60
N CYS A 232 2.09 -27.62 -4.56
CA CYS A 232 1.41 -27.26 -3.31
C CYS A 232 1.17 -28.47 -2.40
N LYS A 233 0.79 -29.63 -2.96
CA LYS A 233 0.65 -30.91 -2.21
C LYS A 233 1.97 -31.35 -1.60
N LYS A 234 3.07 -31.31 -2.37
CA LYS A 234 4.41 -31.66 -1.90
C LYS A 234 4.89 -30.76 -0.77
N GLU A 235 4.64 -29.45 -0.88
CA GLU A 235 5.01 -28.44 0.11
C GLU A 235 4.02 -28.33 1.27
N SER A 236 2.92 -29.13 1.25
CA SER A 236 1.87 -29.12 2.29
C SER A 236 1.23 -27.74 2.47
N VAL A 237 0.96 -27.03 1.39
CA VAL A 237 0.34 -25.68 1.40
C VAL A 237 -1.04 -25.75 2.04
N LYS A 238 -1.28 -24.90 3.04
CA LYS A 238 -2.54 -24.81 3.80
C LYS A 238 -3.28 -23.47 3.60
N VAL A 239 -2.59 -22.45 3.11
CA VAL A 239 -3.15 -21.09 2.95
C VAL A 239 -3.04 -20.65 1.51
N VAL A 240 -4.14 -20.09 1.00
CA VAL A 240 -4.25 -19.49 -0.34
C VAL A 240 -4.71 -18.05 -0.18
N PHE A 241 -3.87 -17.08 -0.57
CA PHE A 241 -4.21 -15.67 -0.54
C PHE A 241 -4.81 -15.19 -1.85
N ILE A 242 -5.85 -14.36 -1.76
CA ILE A 242 -6.47 -13.69 -2.90
C ILE A 242 -6.56 -12.19 -2.58
N SER A 243 -6.04 -11.35 -3.46
CA SER A 243 -6.16 -9.90 -3.32
C SER A 243 -7.54 -9.42 -3.76
N LYS A 244 -8.06 -8.39 -3.07
CA LYS A 244 -9.40 -7.84 -3.36
C LYS A 244 -9.57 -7.32 -4.79
N GLU A 245 -8.48 -6.91 -5.42
CA GLU A 245 -8.45 -6.33 -6.77
C GLU A 245 -8.57 -7.39 -7.87
N HIS A 246 -8.41 -8.68 -7.53
CA HIS A 246 -8.33 -9.77 -8.50
C HIS A 246 -9.49 -10.76 -8.38
N ASN A 247 -9.82 -11.39 -9.52
CA ASN A 247 -10.80 -12.47 -9.56
C ASN A 247 -10.11 -13.81 -9.23
N GLY A 248 -10.18 -14.21 -7.98
CA GLY A 248 -9.48 -15.39 -7.45
C GLY A 248 -10.08 -16.75 -7.78
N ARG A 249 -11.01 -16.91 -8.74
CA ARG A 249 -11.70 -18.19 -9.01
C ARG A 249 -10.76 -19.37 -9.27
N SER A 250 -9.63 -19.15 -9.94
CA SER A 250 -8.62 -20.18 -10.20
C SER A 250 -7.92 -20.60 -8.90
N ALA A 251 -7.59 -19.64 -8.04
CA ALA A 251 -7.01 -19.90 -6.71
C ALA A 251 -7.99 -20.62 -5.79
N GLU A 252 -9.28 -20.26 -5.80
CA GLU A 252 -10.33 -20.95 -5.02
C GLU A 252 -10.48 -22.42 -5.42
N ARG A 253 -10.43 -22.71 -6.73
CA ARG A 253 -10.47 -24.10 -7.23
C ARG A 253 -9.27 -24.90 -6.75
N ILE A 254 -8.07 -24.33 -6.80
CA ILE A 254 -6.86 -24.99 -6.29
C ILE A 254 -6.97 -25.19 -4.77
N ALA A 255 -7.40 -24.17 -4.02
CA ALA A 255 -7.60 -24.26 -2.58
C ALA A 255 -8.56 -25.41 -2.21
N HIS A 256 -9.68 -25.54 -2.90
CA HIS A 256 -10.64 -26.63 -2.71
C HIS A 256 -9.99 -28.02 -2.95
N GLU A 257 -9.18 -28.17 -4.00
CA GLU A 257 -8.49 -29.43 -4.28
C GLU A 257 -7.40 -29.78 -3.26
N LEU A 258 -6.79 -28.75 -2.66
CA LEU A 258 -5.76 -28.89 -1.62
C LEU A 258 -6.35 -29.08 -0.22
N GLY A 259 -7.64 -28.78 0.00
CA GLY A 259 -8.22 -28.60 1.33
C GLY A 259 -7.56 -27.46 2.09
N ALA A 260 -7.12 -26.40 1.37
CA ALA A 260 -6.46 -25.24 1.92
C ALA A 260 -7.45 -24.13 2.25
N HIS A 261 -7.12 -23.31 3.27
CA HIS A 261 -7.91 -22.14 3.67
C HIS A 261 -7.70 -20.96 2.71
N VAL A 262 -8.79 -20.31 2.29
CA VAL A 262 -8.75 -19.12 1.42
C VAL A 262 -8.86 -17.85 2.25
N VAL A 263 -7.89 -16.95 2.08
CA VAL A 263 -7.82 -15.68 2.79
C VAL A 263 -7.82 -14.51 1.80
N THR A 264 -8.77 -13.61 1.95
CA THR A 264 -8.76 -12.36 1.18
C THR A 264 -7.90 -11.32 1.87
N ILE A 265 -6.91 -10.80 1.14
CA ILE A 265 -6.00 -9.74 1.59
C ILE A 265 -6.21 -8.45 0.78
N ASN A 266 -5.70 -7.33 1.30
CA ASN A 266 -5.64 -6.07 0.59
C ASN A 266 -4.20 -5.52 0.60
N PRO A 267 -3.35 -5.88 -0.37
CA PRO A 267 -1.97 -5.37 -0.46
C PRO A 267 -1.89 -3.84 -0.55
N LEU A 268 -2.96 -3.19 -1.01
CA LEU A 268 -3.08 -1.73 -1.18
C LEU A 268 -3.78 -1.04 0.01
N ASP A 269 -3.92 -1.70 1.16
CA ASP A 269 -4.50 -1.07 2.35
C ASP A 269 -3.58 0.04 2.88
N PHE A 270 -4.20 1.13 3.34
CA PHE A 270 -3.48 2.21 4.03
C PHE A 270 -2.72 1.69 5.25
N ASP A 271 -3.36 0.84 6.08
CA ASP A 271 -2.74 0.28 7.28
C ASP A 271 -1.89 -0.95 6.95
N VAL A 272 -0.72 -0.70 6.32
CA VAL A 272 0.23 -1.75 5.94
C VAL A 272 0.64 -2.64 7.13
N PRO A 273 0.96 -2.11 8.34
CA PRO A 273 1.28 -2.94 9.50
C PRO A 273 0.19 -3.93 9.86
N ARG A 274 -1.07 -3.51 9.85
CA ARG A 274 -2.21 -4.39 10.13
C ARG A 274 -2.31 -5.49 9.09
N GLN A 275 -2.13 -5.17 7.80
CA GLN A 275 -2.16 -6.18 6.74
C GLN A 275 -1.05 -7.22 6.89
N LEU A 276 0.19 -6.78 7.16
CA LEU A 276 1.32 -7.70 7.39
C LEU A 276 1.07 -8.63 8.59
N LYS A 277 0.53 -8.10 9.70
CA LYS A 277 0.16 -8.91 10.87
C LYS A 277 -0.93 -9.91 10.54
N ASN A 278 -1.98 -9.51 9.82
CA ASN A 278 -3.06 -10.40 9.42
C ASN A 278 -2.53 -11.55 8.55
N ILE A 279 -1.72 -11.26 7.53
CA ILE A 279 -1.12 -12.26 6.64
C ILE A 279 -0.28 -13.28 7.45
N VAL A 280 0.57 -12.79 8.35
CA VAL A 280 1.42 -13.65 9.19
C VAL A 280 0.60 -14.49 10.18
N ASN A 281 -0.48 -13.93 10.75
CA ASN A 281 -1.37 -14.67 11.64
C ASN A 281 -2.09 -15.81 10.92
N GLU A 282 -2.56 -15.59 9.68
CA GLU A 282 -3.17 -16.65 8.87
C GLU A 282 -2.16 -17.77 8.54
N LEU A 283 -0.93 -17.41 8.20
CA LEU A 283 0.13 -18.43 7.99
C LEU A 283 0.45 -19.25 9.23
N LYS A 284 0.25 -18.68 10.42
CA LYS A 284 0.50 -19.34 11.69
C LYS A 284 -0.69 -20.20 12.12
N SER A 285 -1.94 -19.71 11.98
CA SER A 285 -3.15 -20.37 12.51
C SER A 285 -3.36 -21.75 11.91
N GLU A 286 -3.13 -21.89 10.61
CA GLU A 286 -3.29 -23.16 9.87
C GLU A 286 -2.25 -24.25 10.22
N GLN A 287 -1.35 -23.96 11.16
CA GLN A 287 -0.31 -24.88 11.58
C GLN A 287 -0.44 -25.35 13.04
N VAL A 288 -1.45 -24.85 13.75
CA VAL A 288 -1.69 -25.15 15.17
C VAL A 288 -2.71 -26.29 15.38
N GLU A 289 -3.45 -26.67 14.32
CA GLU A 289 -4.42 -27.77 14.39
C GLU A 289 -3.77 -29.13 14.07
N GLU A 290 -2.99 -29.68 15.01
CA GLU A 290 -2.73 -31.11 15.20
C GLU A 290 -2.45 -31.39 16.68
#